data_e8181b8212f186dc87e5edfb58e1d755
#
_entry.id   e8181b8212f186dc87e5edfb58e1d755
#
_cell.length_a   1.000
_cell.length_b   1.000
_cell.length_c   1.000
_cell.angle_alpha   90.00
_cell.angle_beta   90.00
_cell.angle_gamma   90.00
#
_symmetry.space_group_name_H-M   'P 1'
#
loop_
_entity.id
_entity.type
_entity.pdbx_description
1 polymer ?
#
loop_
_entity_poly.entity_id
_entity_poly.type
_entity_poly.pdbx_seq_one_letter_code
_entity_poly.pdbx_strand_id
1 'polypeptide(L)'
;MQSPISLQQAQGIAFTLTDRPIVRSLLAIVFAFVVFAIFIAIIGRDPVEIYGKMFEGTLGSKVGLSEVGVRMIPFVLTALAASIPARVGLINVGGEGQLYIGAWAATGVALYVDLPTIWLMLPAMAAAGFVGGAIWGGIAIFLRHWRNVNEVISTLLSNYVAILFVNVFVFGAWKNPTGFGYPYTSNFEVASILPNIADTRLHYGLVLPVIGIIATYLFLSRTRWGANMRAVGGNPDAARRRGIPVLRYIIIAMLGGGGLAGLAGMSEVSGIQHHLRPGISNNLGFMGFLASWMANHNPIAIIGTCFLIAAIVVGGDVLQFSGNLPSAAMLILIGLVLFSVLGFRRMERKAE
;
A
#
# COMPACT_ATOMS: atom_id res chain seq x y z
N MET A 1 2.29 41.02 -38.06
CA MET A 1 3.46 40.15 -38.02
C MET A 1 3.79 39.92 -36.58
N GLN A 2 3.43 38.73 -36.06
CA GLN A 2 3.81 38.31 -34.70
C GLN A 2 5.25 37.78 -34.79
N SER A 3 6.15 38.31 -33.97
CA SER A 3 7.55 37.86 -33.91
C SER A 3 7.60 36.42 -33.40
N PRO A 4 8.41 35.51 -33.97
CA PRO A 4 8.56 34.15 -33.49
C PRO A 4 9.15 34.19 -32.07
N ILE A 5 8.52 33.43 -31.17
CA ILE A 5 9.02 33.22 -29.79
C ILE A 5 10.47 32.71 -29.90
N SER A 6 11.43 33.44 -29.31
CA SER A 6 12.82 33.04 -29.34
C SER A 6 13.02 31.72 -28.61
N LEU A 7 13.95 30.87 -29.08
CA LEU A 7 14.31 29.60 -28.42
C LEU A 7 14.64 29.76 -26.93
N GLN A 8 15.20 30.91 -26.54
CA GLN A 8 15.45 31.26 -25.15
C GLN A 8 14.17 31.48 -24.34
N GLN A 9 13.10 32.11 -24.94
CA GLN A 9 11.80 32.22 -24.27
C GLN A 9 11.08 30.89 -24.16
N ALA A 10 11.19 30.02 -25.15
CA ALA A 10 10.64 28.66 -25.09
C ALA A 10 11.37 27.80 -24.04
N GLN A 11 12.69 27.93 -23.91
CA GLN A 11 13.48 27.26 -22.86
C GLN A 11 13.16 27.82 -21.47
N GLY A 12 12.95 29.12 -21.31
CA GLY A 12 12.54 29.76 -20.05
C GLY A 12 11.15 29.32 -19.60
N ILE A 13 10.19 29.19 -20.52
CA ILE A 13 8.84 28.71 -20.23
C ILE A 13 8.86 27.21 -19.86
N ALA A 14 9.64 26.41 -20.56
CA ALA A 14 9.82 24.99 -20.21
C ALA A 14 10.44 24.81 -18.83
N PHE A 15 11.42 25.63 -18.46
CA PHE A 15 12.08 25.58 -17.16
C PHE A 15 11.14 25.96 -16.01
N THR A 16 10.30 26.99 -16.18
CA THR A 16 9.33 27.43 -15.16
C THR A 16 8.14 26.49 -14.97
N LEU A 17 7.74 25.73 -16.00
CA LEU A 17 6.67 24.73 -15.89
C LEU A 17 7.15 23.46 -15.18
N THR A 18 8.43 23.07 -15.38
CA THR A 18 9.01 21.88 -14.74
C THR A 18 9.37 22.10 -13.26
N ASP A 19 9.39 23.34 -12.76
CA ASP A 19 9.70 23.63 -11.35
C ASP A 19 8.55 23.27 -10.37
N ARG A 20 7.37 22.91 -10.87
CA ARG A 20 6.27 22.44 -10.02
C ARG A 20 6.37 20.93 -9.80
N PRO A 21 6.48 20.44 -8.55
CA PRO A 21 6.68 19.01 -8.25
C PRO A 21 5.54 18.13 -8.79
N ILE A 22 4.32 18.68 -8.90
CA ILE A 22 3.15 17.99 -9.45
C ILE A 22 3.33 17.78 -10.97
N VAL A 23 3.76 18.83 -11.69
CA VAL A 23 3.95 18.74 -13.16
C VAL A 23 5.03 17.72 -13.51
N ARG A 24 6.12 17.71 -12.76
CA ARG A 24 7.20 16.69 -12.93
C ARG A 24 6.69 15.27 -12.70
N SER A 25 5.89 15.06 -11.66
CA SER A 25 5.30 13.74 -11.40
C SER A 25 4.36 13.32 -12.53
N LEU A 26 3.56 14.23 -13.08
CA LEU A 26 2.71 13.97 -14.24
C LEU A 26 3.52 13.64 -15.48
N LEU A 27 4.57 14.41 -15.77
CA LEU A 27 5.48 14.15 -16.91
C LEU A 27 6.17 12.77 -16.76
N ALA A 28 6.60 12.41 -15.56
CA ALA A 28 7.18 11.10 -15.29
C ALA A 28 6.18 9.95 -15.52
N ILE A 29 4.93 10.14 -15.14
CA ILE A 29 3.86 9.16 -15.38
C ILE A 29 3.60 9.04 -16.89
N VAL A 30 3.44 10.15 -17.60
CA VAL A 30 3.25 10.15 -19.06
C VAL A 30 4.42 9.46 -19.75
N PHE A 31 5.66 9.76 -19.36
CA PHE A 31 6.84 9.10 -19.90
C PHE A 31 6.79 7.59 -19.68
N ALA A 32 6.42 7.11 -18.49
CA ALA A 32 6.29 5.68 -18.23
C ALA A 32 5.25 5.00 -19.14
N PHE A 33 4.09 5.66 -19.35
CA PHE A 33 3.06 5.16 -20.26
C PHE A 33 3.54 5.13 -21.71
N VAL A 34 4.30 6.14 -22.16
CA VAL A 34 4.90 6.14 -23.51
C VAL A 34 5.90 4.99 -23.69
N VAL A 35 6.79 4.78 -22.70
CA VAL A 35 7.74 3.66 -22.73
C VAL A 35 7.01 2.32 -22.74
N PHE A 36 5.94 2.19 -21.98
CA PHE A 36 5.12 0.98 -21.95
C PHE A 36 4.34 0.79 -23.27
N ALA A 37 3.89 1.87 -23.92
CA ALA A 37 3.29 1.79 -25.26
C ALA A 37 4.28 1.25 -26.30
N ILE A 38 5.55 1.68 -26.25
CA ILE A 38 6.62 1.15 -27.10
C ILE A 38 6.81 -0.35 -26.83
N PHE A 39 6.84 -0.76 -25.55
CA PHE A 39 6.93 -2.18 -25.19
C PHE A 39 5.76 -2.99 -25.75
N ILE A 40 4.51 -2.51 -25.65
CA ILE A 40 3.32 -3.14 -26.21
C ILE A 40 3.45 -3.29 -27.74
N ALA A 41 3.92 -2.25 -28.44
CA ALA A 41 4.11 -2.26 -29.88
C ALA A 41 5.19 -3.29 -30.33
N ILE A 42 6.30 -3.39 -29.56
CA ILE A 42 7.37 -4.37 -29.83
C ILE A 42 6.86 -5.82 -29.75
N ILE A 43 5.95 -6.12 -28.82
CA ILE A 43 5.35 -7.46 -28.71
C ILE A 43 4.21 -7.71 -29.72
N GLY A 44 4.03 -6.81 -30.68
CA GLY A 44 3.05 -6.97 -31.77
C GLY A 44 1.61 -6.68 -31.37
N ARG A 45 1.36 -5.87 -30.33
CA ARG A 45 0.02 -5.46 -29.90
C ARG A 45 -0.20 -3.97 -30.15
N ASP A 46 -1.45 -3.56 -30.33
CA ASP A 46 -1.82 -2.16 -30.49
C ASP A 46 -1.92 -1.46 -29.11
N PRO A 47 -1.05 -0.47 -28.81
CA PRO A 47 -1.10 0.26 -27.55
C PRO A 47 -2.41 1.03 -27.33
N VAL A 48 -3.03 1.54 -28.41
CA VAL A 48 -4.27 2.31 -28.31
C VAL A 48 -5.43 1.41 -27.90
N GLU A 49 -5.52 0.22 -28.50
CA GLU A 49 -6.51 -0.79 -28.12
C GLU A 49 -6.33 -1.23 -26.66
N ILE A 50 -5.08 -1.51 -26.24
CA ILE A 50 -4.77 -1.94 -24.88
C ILE A 50 -5.14 -0.87 -23.85
N TYR A 51 -4.75 0.39 -24.07
CA TYR A 51 -5.12 1.48 -23.17
C TYR A 51 -6.61 1.78 -23.17
N GLY A 52 -7.27 1.67 -24.34
CA GLY A 52 -8.72 1.80 -24.43
C GLY A 52 -9.44 0.78 -23.55
N LYS A 53 -9.08 -0.51 -23.65
CA LYS A 53 -9.64 -1.59 -22.83
C LYS A 53 -9.34 -1.42 -21.35
N MET A 54 -8.13 -0.99 -21.00
CA MET A 54 -7.79 -0.65 -19.61
C MET A 54 -8.70 0.46 -19.07
N PHE A 55 -8.85 1.55 -19.83
CA PHE A 55 -9.68 2.68 -19.39
C PHE A 55 -11.15 2.29 -19.25
N GLU A 56 -11.73 1.63 -20.25
CA GLU A 56 -13.12 1.16 -20.23
C GLU A 56 -13.38 0.20 -19.06
N GLY A 57 -12.48 -0.76 -18.84
CA GLY A 57 -12.62 -1.75 -17.78
C GLY A 57 -12.34 -1.23 -16.37
N THR A 58 -11.66 -0.08 -16.22
CA THR A 58 -11.36 0.53 -14.91
C THR A 58 -12.22 1.75 -14.64
N LEU A 59 -11.98 2.84 -15.34
CA LEU A 59 -12.61 4.14 -15.09
C LEU A 59 -13.90 4.33 -15.92
N GLY A 60 -14.05 3.60 -17.02
CA GLY A 60 -15.20 3.68 -17.91
C GLY A 60 -16.44 2.92 -17.41
N SER A 61 -16.34 2.12 -16.34
CA SER A 61 -17.46 1.34 -15.81
C SER A 61 -17.63 1.50 -14.29
N LYS A 62 -18.88 1.40 -13.80
CA LYS A 62 -19.16 1.43 -12.35
C LYS A 62 -18.48 0.26 -11.63
N VAL A 63 -18.46 -0.91 -12.25
CA VAL A 63 -17.82 -2.12 -11.70
C VAL A 63 -16.31 -1.90 -11.60
N GLY A 64 -15.65 -1.43 -12.67
CA GLY A 64 -14.22 -1.16 -12.66
C GLY A 64 -13.83 -0.13 -11.62
N LEU A 65 -14.58 0.98 -11.53
CA LEU A 65 -14.30 2.00 -10.51
C LEU A 65 -14.48 1.47 -9.09
N SER A 66 -15.47 0.59 -8.88
CA SER A 66 -15.66 -0.12 -7.61
C SER A 66 -14.45 -1.02 -7.28
N GLU A 67 -13.95 -1.80 -8.23
CA GLU A 67 -12.76 -2.66 -8.05
C GLU A 67 -11.50 -1.83 -7.75
N VAL A 68 -11.32 -0.68 -8.41
CA VAL A 68 -10.26 0.27 -8.06
C VAL A 68 -10.40 0.73 -6.60
N GLY A 69 -11.61 1.08 -6.17
CA GLY A 69 -11.90 1.44 -4.78
C GLY A 69 -11.58 0.32 -3.79
N VAL A 70 -11.95 -0.92 -4.10
CA VAL A 70 -11.63 -2.12 -3.29
C VAL A 70 -10.11 -2.28 -3.13
N ARG A 71 -9.35 -2.20 -4.23
CA ARG A 71 -7.89 -2.31 -4.19
C ARG A 71 -7.22 -1.16 -3.45
N MET A 72 -7.80 0.03 -3.47
CA MET A 72 -7.28 1.18 -2.74
C MET A 72 -7.30 0.99 -1.22
N ILE A 73 -8.23 0.23 -0.67
CA ILE A 73 -8.35 0.03 0.79
C ILE A 73 -7.05 -0.52 1.38
N PRO A 74 -6.57 -1.71 1.00
CA PRO A 74 -5.31 -2.24 1.53
C PRO A 74 -4.10 -1.45 1.05
N PHE A 75 -4.09 -0.90 -0.18
CA PHE A 75 -2.95 -0.12 -0.68
C PHE A 75 -2.70 1.14 0.15
N VAL A 76 -3.73 1.89 0.49
CA VAL A 76 -3.59 3.10 1.31
C VAL A 76 -3.10 2.75 2.72
N LEU A 77 -3.68 1.74 3.35
CA LEU A 77 -3.28 1.33 4.70
C LEU A 77 -1.81 0.85 4.74
N THR A 78 -1.38 0.05 3.77
CA THR A 78 0.02 -0.41 3.67
C THR A 78 0.97 0.69 3.21
N ALA A 79 0.53 1.66 2.41
CA ALA A 79 1.31 2.84 2.10
C ALA A 79 1.54 3.74 3.32
N LEU A 80 0.52 3.91 4.17
CA LEU A 80 0.66 4.60 5.45
C LEU A 80 1.59 3.83 6.40
N ALA A 81 1.54 2.49 6.38
CA ALA A 81 2.44 1.62 7.14
C ALA A 81 3.93 1.82 6.77
N ALA A 82 4.23 2.19 5.54
CA ALA A 82 5.57 2.56 5.12
C ALA A 82 5.89 4.05 5.42
N SER A 83 4.89 4.94 5.36
CA SER A 83 5.10 6.38 5.47
C SER A 83 5.42 6.84 6.90
N ILE A 84 4.84 6.20 7.94
CA ILE A 84 5.07 6.57 9.33
C ILE A 84 6.51 6.26 9.77
N PRO A 85 7.06 5.05 9.58
CA PRO A 85 8.46 4.75 9.87
C PRO A 85 9.46 5.63 9.09
N ALA A 86 9.12 6.02 7.85
CA ALA A 86 9.96 6.92 7.06
C ALA A 86 10.18 8.29 7.74
N ARG A 87 9.27 8.75 8.60
CA ARG A 87 9.43 10.00 9.35
C ARG A 87 10.53 9.96 10.42
N VAL A 88 10.90 8.79 10.86
CA VAL A 88 12.03 8.58 11.79
C VAL A 88 13.27 8.03 11.10
N GLY A 89 13.29 8.07 9.76
CA GLY A 89 14.42 7.62 8.95
C GLY A 89 14.52 6.11 8.77
N LEU A 90 13.43 5.35 9.02
CA LEU A 90 13.38 3.90 8.83
C LEU A 90 12.66 3.52 7.54
N ILE A 91 13.09 2.43 6.93
CA ILE A 91 12.45 1.85 5.76
C ILE A 91 11.74 0.56 6.19
N ASN A 92 10.40 0.60 6.23
CA ASN A 92 9.57 -0.57 6.50
C ASN A 92 9.11 -1.23 5.20
N VAL A 93 9.76 -2.32 4.80
CA VAL A 93 9.37 -3.17 3.67
C VAL A 93 8.47 -4.32 4.13
N GLY A 94 8.19 -4.39 5.43
CA GLY A 94 7.46 -5.49 6.09
C GLY A 94 5.94 -5.42 5.98
N GLY A 95 5.39 -4.48 5.22
CA GLY A 95 3.94 -4.28 5.11
C GLY A 95 3.18 -5.51 4.65
N GLU A 96 3.79 -6.36 3.84
CA GLU A 96 3.20 -7.63 3.39
C GLU A 96 3.03 -8.61 4.56
N GLY A 97 4.08 -8.88 5.33
CA GLY A 97 4.02 -9.79 6.47
C GLY A 97 3.15 -9.26 7.61
N GLN A 98 3.20 -7.95 7.86
CA GLN A 98 2.34 -7.28 8.85
C GLN A 98 0.86 -7.42 8.48
N LEU A 99 0.52 -7.33 7.19
CA LEU A 99 -0.82 -7.60 6.65
C LEU A 99 -1.23 -9.05 6.89
N TYR A 100 -0.36 -10.03 6.57
CA TYR A 100 -0.65 -11.45 6.79
C TYR A 100 -0.93 -11.77 8.26
N ILE A 101 -0.11 -11.27 9.18
CA ILE A 101 -0.31 -11.49 10.61
C ILE A 101 -1.55 -10.76 11.12
N GLY A 102 -1.84 -9.56 10.59
CA GLY A 102 -3.09 -8.87 10.87
C GLY A 102 -4.32 -9.64 10.41
N ALA A 103 -4.28 -10.20 9.19
CA ALA A 103 -5.33 -11.05 8.66
C ALA A 103 -5.52 -12.32 9.51
N TRP A 104 -4.42 -12.96 9.92
CA TRP A 104 -4.43 -14.11 10.82
C TRP A 104 -5.05 -13.76 12.18
N ALA A 105 -4.62 -12.69 12.83
CA ALA A 105 -5.15 -12.30 14.13
C ALA A 105 -6.64 -11.93 14.06
N ALA A 106 -7.06 -11.21 13.03
CA ALA A 106 -8.48 -10.89 12.80
C ALA A 106 -9.31 -12.15 12.53
N THR A 107 -8.77 -13.12 11.77
CA THR A 107 -9.41 -14.42 11.54
C THR A 107 -9.55 -15.22 12.83
N GLY A 108 -8.55 -15.18 13.72
CA GLY A 108 -8.65 -15.82 15.03
C GLY A 108 -9.82 -15.30 15.86
N VAL A 109 -10.06 -13.99 15.82
CA VAL A 109 -11.26 -13.41 16.47
C VAL A 109 -12.54 -13.88 15.77
N ALA A 110 -12.58 -13.85 14.44
CA ALA A 110 -13.77 -14.25 13.69
C ALA A 110 -14.18 -15.70 13.88
N LEU A 111 -13.21 -16.61 14.15
CA LEU A 111 -13.46 -18.05 14.28
C LEU A 111 -13.73 -18.50 15.73
N TYR A 112 -13.17 -17.81 16.72
CA TYR A 112 -13.14 -18.30 18.09
C TYR A 112 -13.78 -17.37 19.12
N VAL A 113 -14.17 -16.16 18.73
CA VAL A 113 -14.82 -15.21 19.63
C VAL A 113 -16.26 -15.03 19.18
N ASP A 114 -17.21 -15.42 20.03
CA ASP A 114 -18.63 -15.28 19.74
C ASP A 114 -19.11 -13.88 20.21
N LEU A 115 -19.24 -12.96 19.26
CA LEU A 115 -19.77 -11.61 19.50
C LEU A 115 -21.05 -11.44 18.66
N PRO A 116 -22.21 -11.21 19.29
CA PRO A 116 -23.50 -11.34 18.65
C PRO A 116 -23.83 -10.25 17.61
N THR A 117 -23.00 -9.17 17.56
CA THR A 117 -23.30 -8.03 16.69
C THR A 117 -22.10 -7.60 15.88
N ILE A 118 -22.36 -7.16 14.65
CA ILE A 118 -21.37 -6.60 13.74
C ILE A 118 -20.61 -5.41 14.37
N TRP A 119 -21.30 -4.61 15.20
CA TRP A 119 -20.75 -3.44 15.89
C TRP A 119 -19.71 -3.77 16.97
N LEU A 120 -19.70 -5.00 17.48
CA LEU A 120 -18.69 -5.51 18.42
C LEU A 120 -17.64 -6.34 17.68
N MET A 121 -18.06 -7.18 16.75
CA MET A 121 -17.19 -8.12 16.05
C MET A 121 -16.18 -7.39 15.16
N LEU A 122 -16.61 -6.48 14.31
CA LEU A 122 -15.68 -5.77 13.40
C LEU A 122 -14.65 -4.90 14.12
N PRO A 123 -14.97 -4.11 15.17
CA PRO A 123 -13.96 -3.45 15.98
C PRO A 123 -13.01 -4.41 16.70
N ALA A 124 -13.49 -5.56 17.19
CA ALA A 124 -12.63 -6.56 17.83
C ALA A 124 -11.65 -7.17 16.82
N MET A 125 -12.12 -7.52 15.61
CA MET A 125 -11.28 -7.98 14.49
C MET A 125 -10.27 -6.90 14.07
N ALA A 126 -10.70 -5.63 14.00
CA ALA A 126 -9.82 -4.51 13.66
C ALA A 126 -8.74 -4.29 14.73
N ALA A 127 -9.11 -4.36 16.00
CA ALA A 127 -8.15 -4.27 17.11
C ALA A 127 -7.14 -5.42 17.07
N ALA A 128 -7.60 -6.66 16.86
CA ALA A 128 -6.72 -7.83 16.75
C ALA A 128 -5.80 -7.71 15.54
N GLY A 129 -6.33 -7.32 14.38
CA GLY A 129 -5.55 -7.08 13.16
C GLY A 129 -4.49 -6.01 13.35
N PHE A 130 -4.85 -4.87 13.96
CA PHE A 130 -3.93 -3.80 14.28
C PHE A 130 -2.82 -4.26 15.24
N VAL A 131 -3.17 -4.92 16.33
CA VAL A 131 -2.22 -5.43 17.33
C VAL A 131 -1.30 -6.48 16.73
N GLY A 132 -1.84 -7.43 15.97
CA GLY A 132 -1.06 -8.46 15.29
C GLY A 132 -0.01 -7.87 14.34
N GLY A 133 -0.42 -6.95 13.47
CA GLY A 133 0.48 -6.25 12.55
C GLY A 133 1.51 -5.38 13.29
N ALA A 134 1.10 -4.69 14.37
CA ALA A 134 1.99 -3.90 15.21
C ALA A 134 3.08 -4.75 15.88
N ILE A 135 2.71 -5.86 16.52
CA ILE A 135 3.67 -6.78 17.16
C ILE A 135 4.67 -7.30 16.12
N TRP A 136 4.18 -7.69 14.92
CA TRP A 136 5.05 -8.18 13.87
C TRP A 136 6.05 -7.11 13.37
N GLY A 137 5.59 -5.88 13.20
CA GLY A 137 6.46 -4.74 12.90
C GLY A 137 7.49 -4.45 14.01
N GLY A 138 7.11 -4.68 15.27
CA GLY A 138 7.96 -4.53 16.44
C GLY A 138 9.16 -5.48 16.48
N ILE A 139 9.03 -6.69 15.90
CA ILE A 139 10.12 -7.68 15.83
C ILE A 139 11.35 -7.10 15.11
N ALA A 140 11.15 -6.38 14.01
CA ALA A 140 12.26 -5.79 13.26
C ALA A 140 13.03 -4.74 14.10
N ILE A 141 12.33 -3.96 14.93
CA ILE A 141 12.95 -2.98 15.82
C ILE A 141 13.69 -3.65 16.98
N PHE A 142 13.11 -4.72 17.51
CA PHE A 142 13.79 -5.53 18.51
C PHE A 142 15.13 -6.08 17.98
N LEU A 143 15.15 -6.66 16.77
CA LEU A 143 16.34 -7.15 16.11
C LEU A 143 17.36 -6.03 15.83
N ARG A 144 16.88 -4.86 15.37
CA ARG A 144 17.72 -3.69 15.15
C ARG A 144 18.37 -3.20 16.45
N HIS A 145 17.59 -3.08 17.52
CA HIS A 145 18.09 -2.53 18.79
C HIS A 145 19.07 -3.48 19.49
N TRP A 146 18.77 -4.79 19.51
CA TRP A 146 19.57 -5.76 20.26
C TRP A 146 20.75 -6.34 19.47
N ARG A 147 20.60 -6.48 18.15
CA ARG A 147 21.58 -7.17 17.30
C ARG A 147 22.14 -6.31 16.18
N ASN A 148 21.79 -5.03 16.11
CA ASN A 148 22.16 -4.12 15.03
C ASN A 148 21.81 -4.64 13.62
N VAL A 149 20.75 -5.46 13.51
CA VAL A 149 20.27 -5.96 12.21
C VAL A 149 19.61 -4.81 11.44
N ASN A 150 19.92 -4.70 10.16
CA ASN A 150 19.30 -3.71 9.29
C ASN A 150 17.79 -3.96 9.19
N GLU A 151 16.97 -2.91 9.44
CA GLU A 151 15.50 -3.03 9.44
C GLU A 151 14.93 -3.36 8.07
N VAL A 152 15.56 -2.95 6.98
CA VAL A 152 15.09 -3.28 5.62
C VAL A 152 15.17 -4.78 5.39
N ILE A 153 16.30 -5.38 5.77
CA ILE A 153 16.52 -6.83 5.63
C ILE A 153 15.58 -7.60 6.57
N SER A 154 15.49 -7.20 7.84
CA SER A 154 14.67 -7.91 8.81
C SER A 154 13.17 -7.81 8.47
N THR A 155 12.67 -6.64 8.03
CA THR A 155 11.28 -6.48 7.62
C THR A 155 10.96 -7.23 6.33
N LEU A 156 11.88 -7.23 5.34
CA LEU A 156 11.71 -7.96 4.10
C LEU A 156 11.66 -9.49 4.33
N LEU A 157 12.61 -10.03 5.11
CA LEU A 157 12.64 -11.46 5.42
C LEU A 157 11.46 -11.90 6.29
N SER A 158 11.01 -11.05 7.21
CA SER A 158 9.85 -11.34 8.05
C SER A 158 8.54 -11.49 7.26
N ASN A 159 8.46 -10.93 6.03
CA ASN A 159 7.31 -11.16 5.15
C ASN A 159 7.15 -12.66 4.81
N TYR A 160 8.25 -13.31 4.42
CA TYR A 160 8.24 -14.74 4.10
C TYR A 160 7.91 -15.60 5.32
N VAL A 161 8.46 -15.22 6.49
CA VAL A 161 8.16 -15.93 7.75
C VAL A 161 6.67 -15.78 8.10
N ALA A 162 6.08 -14.60 7.93
CA ALA A 162 4.65 -14.36 8.17
C ALA A 162 3.77 -15.20 7.25
N ILE A 163 4.09 -15.25 5.96
CA ILE A 163 3.35 -16.05 4.97
C ILE A 163 3.39 -17.54 5.36
N LEU A 164 4.57 -18.06 5.68
CA LEU A 164 4.74 -19.47 6.11
C LEU A 164 4.02 -19.74 7.42
N PHE A 165 4.10 -18.82 8.40
CA PHE A 165 3.39 -18.92 9.66
C PHE A 165 1.88 -19.04 9.46
N VAL A 166 1.28 -18.16 8.66
CA VAL A 166 -0.15 -18.18 8.34
C VAL A 166 -0.53 -19.49 7.64
N ASN A 167 0.30 -19.94 6.71
CA ASN A 167 0.07 -21.20 5.99
C ASN A 167 0.03 -22.40 6.94
N VAL A 168 0.87 -22.45 7.99
CA VAL A 168 0.81 -23.55 9.01
C VAL A 168 -0.60 -23.67 9.60
N PHE A 169 -1.26 -22.56 9.91
CA PHE A 169 -2.63 -22.58 10.43
C PHE A 169 -3.65 -22.98 9.38
N VAL A 170 -3.56 -22.42 8.18
CA VAL A 170 -4.52 -22.66 7.10
C VAL A 170 -4.46 -24.11 6.57
N PHE A 171 -3.27 -24.69 6.50
CA PHE A 171 -3.12 -26.10 6.11
C PHE A 171 -3.32 -27.08 7.28
N GLY A 172 -3.22 -26.58 8.52
CA GLY A 172 -3.28 -27.37 9.74
C GLY A 172 -4.54 -27.14 10.57
N ALA A 173 -4.35 -26.53 11.77
CA ALA A 173 -5.38 -26.44 12.80
C ALA A 173 -6.64 -25.65 12.42
N TRP A 174 -6.54 -24.70 11.47
CA TRP A 174 -7.66 -23.86 11.04
C TRP A 174 -8.27 -24.30 9.71
N LYS A 175 -7.77 -25.39 9.13
CA LYS A 175 -8.29 -25.91 7.86
C LYS A 175 -9.76 -26.28 7.99
N ASN A 176 -10.58 -25.82 7.04
CA ASN A 176 -11.99 -26.19 6.97
C ASN A 176 -12.14 -27.71 6.73
N PRO A 177 -12.75 -28.47 7.64
CA PRO A 177 -12.90 -29.92 7.50
C PRO A 177 -13.83 -30.31 6.33
N THR A 178 -14.73 -29.43 5.92
CA THR A 178 -15.70 -29.66 4.81
C THR A 178 -15.21 -29.06 3.48
N GLY A 179 -13.99 -28.55 3.40
CA GLY A 179 -13.47 -27.78 2.27
C GLY A 179 -12.91 -28.59 1.10
N PHE A 180 -13.33 -29.86 0.89
CA PHE A 180 -12.94 -30.70 -0.23
C PHE A 180 -11.41 -30.78 -0.47
N GLY A 181 -10.62 -30.66 0.59
CA GLY A 181 -9.15 -30.69 0.53
C GLY A 181 -8.47 -29.37 0.26
N TYR A 182 -9.17 -28.31 -0.16
CA TYR A 182 -8.58 -26.99 -0.37
C TYR A 182 -8.15 -26.35 0.95
N PRO A 183 -6.98 -25.66 0.98
CA PRO A 183 -6.45 -25.04 2.18
C PRO A 183 -7.10 -23.67 2.41
N TYR A 184 -8.17 -23.62 3.18
CA TYR A 184 -8.79 -22.39 3.68
C TYR A 184 -9.50 -22.65 5.02
N THR A 185 -9.72 -21.61 5.80
CA THR A 185 -10.46 -21.70 7.07
C THR A 185 -11.96 -21.78 6.82
N SER A 186 -12.74 -22.12 7.83
CA SER A 186 -14.19 -21.99 7.75
C SER A 186 -14.59 -20.58 7.35
N ASN A 187 -15.70 -20.45 6.61
CA ASN A 187 -16.25 -19.15 6.22
C ASN A 187 -16.67 -18.38 7.47
N PHE A 188 -16.51 -17.08 7.41
CA PHE A 188 -16.90 -16.19 8.50
C PHE A 188 -18.41 -16.10 8.62
N GLU A 189 -18.88 -15.93 9.83
CA GLU A 189 -20.26 -15.58 10.12
C GLU A 189 -20.56 -14.15 9.67
N VAL A 190 -21.84 -13.86 9.42
CA VAL A 190 -22.32 -12.56 8.90
C VAL A 190 -21.83 -11.38 9.76
N ALA A 191 -21.73 -11.55 11.09
CA ALA A 191 -21.24 -10.53 12.00
C ALA A 191 -19.75 -10.15 11.76
N SER A 192 -18.97 -11.07 11.16
CA SER A 192 -17.54 -10.90 10.86
C SER A 192 -17.26 -10.36 9.45
N ILE A 193 -18.30 -10.12 8.65
CA ILE A 193 -18.22 -9.68 7.26
C ILE A 193 -18.48 -8.18 7.18
N LEU A 194 -17.59 -7.45 6.51
CA LEU A 194 -17.81 -6.03 6.18
C LEU A 194 -18.89 -5.90 5.11
N PRO A 195 -19.99 -5.19 5.38
CA PRO A 195 -21.07 -5.04 4.39
C PRO A 195 -20.58 -4.31 3.14
N ASN A 196 -21.13 -4.70 1.99
CA ASN A 196 -20.88 -4.03 0.72
C ASN A 196 -21.66 -2.72 0.62
N ILE A 197 -21.13 -1.78 -0.16
CA ILE A 197 -21.77 -0.49 -0.46
C ILE A 197 -22.55 -0.66 -1.76
N ALA A 198 -23.85 -0.49 -1.70
CA ALA A 198 -24.77 -0.73 -2.82
C ALA A 198 -24.54 -2.12 -3.46
N ASP A 199 -24.85 -2.28 -4.73
CA ASP A 199 -24.65 -3.54 -5.48
C ASP A 199 -23.23 -3.67 -6.05
N THR A 200 -22.20 -3.31 -5.24
CA THR A 200 -20.78 -3.36 -5.65
C THR A 200 -19.96 -4.19 -4.68
N ARG A 201 -18.73 -4.55 -5.07
CA ARG A 201 -17.79 -5.22 -4.17
C ARG A 201 -17.07 -4.25 -3.21
N LEU A 202 -17.25 -2.93 -3.40
CA LEU A 202 -16.74 -1.95 -2.47
C LEU A 202 -17.46 -2.08 -1.13
N HIS A 203 -16.70 -2.28 -0.06
CA HIS A 203 -17.25 -2.53 1.28
C HIS A 203 -16.94 -1.38 2.25
N TYR A 204 -17.66 -1.32 3.38
CA TYR A 204 -17.47 -0.28 4.40
C TYR A 204 -16.08 -0.27 5.04
N GLY A 205 -15.22 -1.24 4.74
CA GLY A 205 -13.79 -1.19 5.05
C GLY A 205 -13.07 0.05 4.48
N LEU A 206 -13.68 0.76 3.49
CA LEU A 206 -13.20 2.05 3.00
C LEU A 206 -13.06 3.12 4.10
N VAL A 207 -13.80 2.99 5.18
CA VAL A 207 -13.69 3.89 6.36
C VAL A 207 -12.31 3.79 7.00
N LEU A 208 -11.66 2.62 6.99
CA LEU A 208 -10.35 2.40 7.61
C LEU A 208 -9.24 3.24 6.96
N PRO A 209 -9.02 3.23 5.64
CA PRO A 209 -8.02 4.10 5.02
C PRO A 209 -8.36 5.59 5.14
N VAL A 210 -9.64 5.98 5.12
CA VAL A 210 -10.03 7.39 5.33
C VAL A 210 -9.63 7.86 6.72
N ILE A 211 -9.99 7.10 7.77
CA ILE A 211 -9.57 7.38 9.14
C ILE A 211 -8.04 7.33 9.24
N GLY A 212 -7.40 6.32 8.63
CA GLY A 212 -5.95 6.17 8.60
C GLY A 212 -5.22 7.39 8.04
N ILE A 213 -5.67 7.92 6.90
CA ILE A 213 -5.11 9.13 6.28
C ILE A 213 -5.27 10.34 7.20
N ILE A 214 -6.49 10.59 7.69
CA ILE A 214 -6.78 11.72 8.56
C ILE A 214 -5.96 11.65 9.84
N ALA A 215 -5.98 10.49 10.52
CA ALA A 215 -5.23 10.27 11.75
C ALA A 215 -3.72 10.44 11.53
N THR A 216 -3.16 9.83 10.47
CA THR A 216 -1.73 9.95 10.16
C THR A 216 -1.35 11.39 9.79
N TYR A 217 -2.17 12.07 8.99
CA TYR A 217 -1.93 13.46 8.64
C TYR A 217 -1.94 14.36 9.87
N LEU A 218 -2.97 14.27 10.72
CA LEU A 218 -3.06 15.06 11.95
C LEU A 218 -1.93 14.73 12.92
N PHE A 219 -1.64 13.44 13.12
CA PHE A 219 -0.56 12.98 13.99
C PHE A 219 0.80 13.51 13.55
N LEU A 220 1.13 13.39 12.28
CA LEU A 220 2.45 13.79 11.76
C LEU A 220 2.59 15.31 11.60
N SER A 221 1.52 16.04 11.23
CA SER A 221 1.61 17.46 10.90
C SER A 221 1.19 18.40 12.03
N ARG A 222 0.31 17.95 12.93
CA ARG A 222 -0.30 18.82 13.96
C ARG A 222 0.10 18.49 15.39
N THR A 223 0.92 17.43 15.63
CA THR A 223 1.31 17.05 17.00
C THR A 223 2.81 17.25 17.24
N ARG A 224 3.17 17.39 18.54
CA ARG A 224 4.58 17.37 18.99
C ARG A 224 5.27 16.05 18.65
N TRP A 225 4.50 14.95 18.61
CA TRP A 225 5.01 13.62 18.23
C TRP A 225 5.55 13.62 16.80
N GLY A 226 4.77 14.14 15.84
CA GLY A 226 5.20 14.25 14.45
C GLY A 226 6.41 15.18 14.28
N ALA A 227 6.48 16.29 15.03
CA ALA A 227 7.65 17.17 15.03
C ALA A 227 8.91 16.47 15.52
N ASN A 228 8.81 15.74 16.64
CA ASN A 228 9.93 14.96 17.17
C ASN A 228 10.33 13.80 16.25
N MET A 229 9.36 13.12 15.60
CA MET A 229 9.68 12.09 14.60
C MET A 229 10.51 12.66 13.45
N ARG A 230 10.17 13.85 12.93
CA ARG A 230 10.96 14.50 11.90
C ARG A 230 12.36 14.88 12.40
N ALA A 231 12.48 15.36 13.64
CA ALA A 231 13.79 15.65 14.25
C ALA A 231 14.66 14.40 14.37
N VAL A 232 14.08 13.27 14.79
CA VAL A 232 14.75 11.96 14.86
C VAL A 232 15.18 11.49 13.47
N GLY A 233 14.31 11.61 12.46
CA GLY A 233 14.62 11.19 11.08
C GLY A 233 15.67 12.07 10.40
N GLY A 234 15.75 13.37 10.76
CA GLY A 234 16.73 14.28 10.22
C GLY A 234 18.14 14.04 10.78
N ASN A 235 18.26 13.98 12.11
CA ASN A 235 19.53 13.66 12.78
C ASN A 235 19.26 13.06 14.17
N PRO A 236 19.36 11.73 14.31
CA PRO A 236 19.09 11.04 15.58
C PRO A 236 20.00 11.49 16.74
N ASP A 237 21.26 11.81 16.44
CA ASP A 237 22.21 12.23 17.48
C ASP A 237 21.93 13.65 17.98
N ALA A 238 21.58 14.56 17.08
CA ALA A 238 21.16 15.90 17.47
C ALA A 238 19.83 15.86 18.26
N ALA A 239 18.89 15.00 17.87
CA ALA A 239 17.66 14.77 18.61
C ALA A 239 17.92 14.25 20.03
N ARG A 240 18.82 13.27 20.17
CA ARG A 240 19.24 12.73 21.48
C ARG A 240 19.88 13.79 22.38
N ARG A 241 20.75 14.65 21.83
CA ARG A 241 21.37 15.75 22.58
C ARG A 241 20.35 16.79 23.06
N ARG A 242 19.20 16.91 22.39
CA ARG A 242 18.05 17.74 22.79
C ARG A 242 17.10 17.05 23.78
N GLY A 243 17.44 15.85 24.28
CA GLY A 243 16.63 15.10 25.23
C GLY A 243 15.45 14.33 24.60
N ILE A 244 15.40 14.20 23.25
CA ILE A 244 14.35 13.44 22.59
C ILE A 244 14.67 11.94 22.72
N PRO A 245 13.77 11.10 23.28
CA PRO A 245 14.01 9.66 23.44
C PRO A 245 13.83 8.93 22.08
N VAL A 246 14.89 8.91 21.29
CA VAL A 246 14.92 8.42 19.89
C VAL A 246 14.29 7.04 19.76
N LEU A 247 14.66 6.08 20.62
CA LEU A 247 14.15 4.69 20.54
C LEU A 247 12.63 4.65 20.70
N ARG A 248 12.04 5.47 21.58
CA ARG A 248 10.60 5.52 21.77
C ARG A 248 9.86 5.92 20.47
N TYR A 249 10.39 6.90 19.74
CA TYR A 249 9.80 7.35 18.47
C TYR A 249 9.94 6.30 17.36
N ILE A 250 11.08 5.61 17.33
CA ILE A 250 11.31 4.48 16.43
C ILE A 250 10.30 3.35 16.69
N ILE A 251 10.12 2.94 17.95
CA ILE A 251 9.16 1.89 18.33
C ILE A 251 7.74 2.28 17.92
N ILE A 252 7.30 3.48 18.30
CA ILE A 252 5.92 3.95 18.01
C ILE A 252 5.69 4.03 16.49
N ALA A 253 6.69 4.48 15.71
CA ALA A 253 6.58 4.55 14.26
C ALA A 253 6.39 3.16 13.63
N MET A 254 7.16 2.16 14.07
CA MET A 254 7.05 0.81 13.53
C MET A 254 5.80 0.08 13.99
N LEU A 255 5.41 0.22 15.28
CA LEU A 255 4.16 -0.37 15.79
C LEU A 255 2.95 0.25 15.10
N GLY A 256 2.92 1.58 14.96
CA GLY A 256 1.82 2.29 14.29
C GLY A 256 1.73 1.93 12.80
N GLY A 257 2.87 1.88 12.11
CA GLY A 257 2.94 1.43 10.73
C GLY A 257 2.47 -0.02 10.59
N GLY A 258 3.03 -0.93 11.41
CA GLY A 258 2.65 -2.33 11.40
C GLY A 258 1.17 -2.57 11.68
N GLY A 259 0.61 -1.81 12.62
CA GLY A 259 -0.81 -1.86 12.94
C GLY A 259 -1.70 -1.46 11.76
N LEU A 260 -1.33 -0.41 11.01
CA LEU A 260 -2.08 -0.02 9.80
C LEU A 260 -2.02 -1.09 8.70
N ALA A 261 -0.87 -1.75 8.51
CA ALA A 261 -0.78 -2.89 7.60
C ALA A 261 -1.63 -4.08 8.09
N GLY A 262 -1.68 -4.31 9.41
CA GLY A 262 -2.55 -5.32 10.00
C GLY A 262 -4.05 -5.05 9.78
N LEU A 263 -4.48 -3.78 9.82
CA LEU A 263 -5.83 -3.38 9.44
C LEU A 263 -6.12 -3.65 7.95
N ALA A 264 -5.13 -3.51 7.06
CA ALA A 264 -5.27 -3.90 5.67
C ALA A 264 -5.56 -5.40 5.54
N GLY A 265 -4.88 -6.24 6.33
CA GLY A 265 -5.15 -7.67 6.40
C GLY A 265 -6.55 -8.01 6.89
N MET A 266 -7.00 -7.35 7.97
CA MET A 266 -8.37 -7.49 8.46
C MET A 266 -9.39 -7.10 7.39
N SER A 267 -9.19 -5.98 6.69
CA SER A 267 -10.11 -5.54 5.64
C SER A 267 -10.20 -6.51 4.48
N GLU A 268 -9.11 -7.21 4.14
CA GLU A 268 -9.08 -8.20 3.07
C GLU A 268 -9.84 -9.48 3.46
N VAL A 269 -9.61 -10.04 4.66
CA VAL A 269 -10.31 -11.26 5.10
C VAL A 269 -11.80 -11.01 5.37
N SER A 270 -12.15 -9.86 5.94
CA SER A 270 -13.53 -9.55 6.32
C SER A 270 -14.35 -8.95 5.17
N GLY A 271 -13.71 -8.20 4.25
CA GLY A 271 -14.41 -7.49 3.18
C GLY A 271 -14.47 -8.23 1.85
N ILE A 272 -13.48 -9.06 1.53
CA ILE A 272 -13.35 -9.67 0.21
C ILE A 272 -13.35 -11.19 0.25
N GLN A 273 -12.53 -11.79 1.11
CA GLN A 273 -12.31 -13.24 1.08
C GLN A 273 -13.33 -14.01 1.94
N HIS A 274 -13.79 -13.43 3.04
CA HIS A 274 -14.67 -14.01 4.05
C HIS A 274 -14.14 -15.29 4.69
N HIS A 275 -12.86 -15.55 4.54
CA HIS A 275 -12.09 -16.65 5.12
C HIS A 275 -10.59 -16.36 4.95
N LEU A 276 -9.74 -17.06 5.67
CA LEU A 276 -8.29 -17.00 5.48
C LEU A 276 -7.84 -18.14 4.58
N ARG A 277 -7.00 -17.81 3.59
CA ARG A 277 -6.43 -18.75 2.63
C ARG A 277 -4.99 -18.40 2.29
N PRO A 278 -4.19 -19.34 1.71
CA PRO A 278 -2.89 -19.00 1.17
C PRO A 278 -2.99 -17.95 0.05
N GLY A 279 -2.00 -17.08 -0.05
CA GLY A 279 -1.95 -16.06 -1.10
C GLY A 279 -2.99 -14.95 -0.95
N ILE A 280 -3.45 -14.68 0.27
CA ILE A 280 -4.50 -13.68 0.54
C ILE A 280 -4.15 -12.28 0.08
N SER A 281 -2.88 -11.89 0.19
CA SER A 281 -2.45 -10.51 -0.11
C SER A 281 -2.14 -10.27 -1.58
N ASN A 282 -1.62 -11.27 -2.34
CA ASN A 282 -1.14 -11.04 -3.71
C ASN A 282 -0.27 -9.76 -3.86
N ASN A 283 0.67 -9.55 -2.94
CA ASN A 283 1.60 -8.41 -2.91
C ASN A 283 0.96 -7.05 -2.57
N LEU A 284 -0.20 -6.98 -1.92
CA LEU A 284 -0.85 -5.72 -1.53
C LEU A 284 0.06 -4.85 -0.66
N GLY A 285 0.84 -5.45 0.24
CA GLY A 285 1.81 -4.73 1.08
C GLY A 285 2.95 -4.10 0.28
N PHE A 286 3.47 -4.80 -0.73
CA PHE A 286 4.50 -4.27 -1.62
C PHE A 286 3.96 -3.14 -2.49
N MET A 287 2.73 -3.25 -3.02
CA MET A 287 2.09 -2.20 -3.82
C MET A 287 1.89 -0.92 -3.00
N GLY A 288 1.44 -1.03 -1.75
CA GLY A 288 1.36 0.11 -0.85
C GLY A 288 2.73 0.74 -0.54
N PHE A 289 3.76 -0.09 -0.32
CA PHE A 289 5.13 0.40 -0.15
C PHE A 289 5.57 1.24 -1.36
N LEU A 290 5.38 0.76 -2.59
CA LEU A 290 5.70 1.49 -3.82
C LEU A 290 4.91 2.80 -3.91
N ALA A 291 3.59 2.77 -3.61
CA ALA A 291 2.74 3.95 -3.59
C ALA A 291 3.26 5.02 -2.60
N SER A 292 3.69 4.60 -1.40
CA SER A 292 4.27 5.49 -0.40
C SER A 292 5.55 6.17 -0.87
N TRP A 293 6.43 5.42 -1.55
CA TRP A 293 7.65 5.98 -2.14
C TRP A 293 7.35 6.97 -3.27
N MET A 294 6.41 6.64 -4.15
CA MET A 294 5.93 7.55 -5.20
C MET A 294 5.34 8.82 -4.61
N ALA A 295 4.62 8.74 -3.48
CA ALA A 295 4.04 9.86 -2.77
C ALA A 295 5.06 10.64 -1.89
N ASN A 296 6.34 10.26 -1.87
CA ASN A 296 7.34 10.78 -0.94
C ASN A 296 6.86 10.73 0.52
N HIS A 297 6.20 9.64 0.88
CA HIS A 297 5.65 9.38 2.21
C HIS A 297 4.66 10.46 2.71
N ASN A 298 4.06 11.24 1.79
CA ASN A 298 3.04 12.24 2.13
C ASN A 298 1.67 11.56 2.22
N PRO A 299 0.97 11.59 3.37
CA PRO A 299 -0.32 10.91 3.54
C PRO A 299 -1.40 11.34 2.54
N ILE A 300 -1.42 12.61 2.14
CA ILE A 300 -2.40 13.12 1.16
C ILE A 300 -2.04 12.64 -0.26
N ALA A 301 -0.77 12.72 -0.63
CA ALA A 301 -0.31 12.28 -1.95
C ALA A 301 -0.44 10.75 -2.15
N ILE A 302 -0.44 9.97 -1.07
CA ILE A 302 -0.68 8.52 -1.09
C ILE A 302 -2.02 8.18 -1.73
N ILE A 303 -3.05 9.01 -1.57
CA ILE A 303 -4.36 8.78 -2.20
C ILE A 303 -4.22 8.69 -3.72
N GLY A 304 -3.55 9.66 -4.33
CA GLY A 304 -3.36 9.71 -5.78
C GLY A 304 -2.46 8.59 -6.30
N THR A 305 -1.38 8.26 -5.58
CA THR A 305 -0.49 7.17 -6.00
C THR A 305 -1.11 5.79 -5.82
N CYS A 306 -1.89 5.56 -4.76
CA CYS A 306 -2.65 4.34 -4.58
C CYS A 306 -3.76 4.18 -5.63
N PHE A 307 -4.46 5.27 -5.97
CA PHE A 307 -5.44 5.27 -7.05
C PHE A 307 -4.80 4.86 -8.39
N LEU A 308 -3.66 5.46 -8.73
CA LEU A 308 -2.94 5.13 -9.97
C LEU A 308 -2.53 3.66 -10.01
N ILE A 309 -1.91 3.14 -8.93
CA ILE A 309 -1.50 1.73 -8.87
C ILE A 309 -2.72 0.81 -8.91
N ALA A 310 -3.80 1.14 -8.19
CA ALA A 310 -5.03 0.35 -8.19
C ALA A 310 -5.66 0.29 -9.60
N ALA A 311 -5.71 1.43 -10.30
CA ALA A 311 -6.21 1.47 -11.68
C ALA A 311 -5.35 0.63 -12.64
N ILE A 312 -4.02 0.66 -12.50
CA ILE A 312 -3.12 -0.18 -13.31
C ILE A 312 -3.35 -1.67 -13.01
N VAL A 313 -3.47 -2.05 -11.73
CA VAL A 313 -3.68 -3.46 -11.33
C VAL A 313 -5.02 -3.97 -11.84
N VAL A 314 -6.11 -3.22 -11.62
CA VAL A 314 -7.45 -3.60 -12.12
C VAL A 314 -7.46 -3.64 -13.66
N GLY A 315 -6.81 -2.69 -14.32
CA GLY A 315 -6.64 -2.71 -15.78
C GLY A 315 -5.89 -3.95 -16.26
N GLY A 316 -4.90 -4.41 -15.51
CA GLY A 316 -4.19 -5.66 -15.77
C GLY A 316 -5.08 -6.89 -15.66
N ASP A 317 -5.91 -6.94 -14.63
CA ASP A 317 -6.89 -8.02 -14.47
C ASP A 317 -7.87 -8.05 -15.66
N VAL A 318 -8.38 -6.90 -16.12
CA VAL A 318 -9.24 -6.77 -17.31
C VAL A 318 -8.56 -7.29 -18.56
N LEU A 319 -7.30 -6.91 -18.81
CA LEU A 319 -6.54 -7.35 -19.97
C LEU A 319 -6.23 -8.84 -19.95
N GLN A 320 -6.01 -9.42 -18.79
CA GLN A 320 -5.82 -10.86 -18.63
C GLN A 320 -7.09 -11.64 -19.01
N PHE A 321 -8.25 -11.20 -18.58
CA PHE A 321 -9.54 -11.82 -18.92
C PHE A 321 -9.90 -11.67 -20.40
N SER A 322 -9.53 -10.54 -21.02
CA SER A 322 -9.74 -10.32 -22.45
C SER A 322 -8.73 -11.05 -23.34
N GLY A 323 -7.78 -11.81 -22.76
CA GLY A 323 -6.78 -12.61 -23.48
C GLY A 323 -5.70 -11.78 -24.22
N ASN A 324 -5.62 -10.48 -23.96
CA ASN A 324 -4.74 -9.60 -24.70
C ASN A 324 -3.32 -9.52 -24.15
N LEU A 325 -3.17 -9.51 -22.81
CA LEU A 325 -1.86 -9.42 -22.14
C LEU A 325 -1.90 -10.17 -20.80
N PRO A 326 -0.79 -10.83 -20.40
CA PRO A 326 -0.65 -11.36 -19.05
C PRO A 326 -0.70 -10.23 -18.03
N SER A 327 -1.34 -10.45 -16.85
CA SER A 327 -1.36 -9.47 -15.74
C SER A 327 0.04 -9.06 -15.29
N ALA A 328 1.04 -9.94 -15.47
CA ALA A 328 2.45 -9.64 -15.20
C ALA A 328 2.99 -8.44 -16.00
N ALA A 329 2.45 -8.15 -17.19
CA ALA A 329 2.84 -6.98 -17.97
C ALA A 329 2.54 -5.67 -17.21
N MET A 330 1.51 -5.65 -16.35
CA MET A 330 1.19 -4.48 -15.53
C MET A 330 2.22 -4.21 -14.44
N LEU A 331 2.92 -5.24 -13.97
CA LEU A 331 4.05 -5.05 -13.04
C LEU A 331 5.19 -4.28 -13.71
N ILE A 332 5.39 -4.48 -15.04
CA ILE A 332 6.35 -3.69 -15.81
C ILE A 332 5.92 -2.22 -15.83
N LEU A 333 4.64 -1.94 -16.10
CA LEU A 333 4.12 -0.57 -16.10
C LEU A 333 4.26 0.08 -14.71
N ILE A 334 3.92 -0.62 -13.63
CA ILE A 334 4.10 -0.11 -12.26
C ILE A 334 5.58 0.19 -11.98
N GLY A 335 6.48 -0.71 -12.38
CA GLY A 335 7.93 -0.51 -12.25
C GLY A 335 8.40 0.72 -13.05
N LEU A 336 7.96 0.87 -14.31
CA LEU A 336 8.28 2.03 -15.14
C LEU A 336 7.78 3.34 -14.52
N VAL A 337 6.55 3.37 -14.00
CA VAL A 337 6.00 4.54 -13.30
C VAL A 337 6.83 4.89 -12.07
N LEU A 338 7.17 3.89 -11.25
CA LEU A 338 8.01 4.09 -10.06
C LEU A 338 9.38 4.67 -10.43
N PHE A 339 10.11 4.01 -11.35
CA PHE A 339 11.44 4.46 -11.77
C PHE A 339 11.42 5.84 -12.41
N SER A 340 10.41 6.12 -13.22
CA SER A 340 10.24 7.44 -13.84
C SER A 340 10.03 8.52 -12.77
N VAL A 341 9.09 8.32 -11.85
CA VAL A 341 8.81 9.29 -10.77
C VAL A 341 10.03 9.52 -9.89
N LEU A 342 10.75 8.46 -9.51
CA LEU A 342 11.98 8.59 -8.69
C LEU A 342 13.13 9.21 -9.47
N GLY A 343 13.29 8.85 -10.76
CA GLY A 343 14.34 9.38 -11.64
C GLY A 343 14.20 10.89 -11.88
N PHE A 344 12.99 11.35 -12.19
CA PHE A 344 12.71 12.76 -12.38
C PHE A 344 12.95 13.60 -11.11
N ARG A 345 12.71 13.03 -9.92
CA ARG A 345 13.03 13.70 -8.63
C ARG A 345 14.53 13.80 -8.35
N ARG A 346 15.33 12.79 -8.73
CA ARG A 346 16.78 12.79 -8.48
C ARG A 346 17.50 13.82 -9.33
N MET A 347 17.01 14.12 -10.51
CA MET A 347 17.57 15.17 -11.38
C MET A 347 17.46 16.55 -10.75
N GLU A 348 16.43 16.81 -9.93
CA GLU A 348 16.22 18.05 -9.19
C GLU A 348 17.33 18.31 -8.15
N ARG A 349 17.69 17.28 -7.33
CA ARG A 349 18.72 17.40 -6.28
C ARG A 349 20.14 17.60 -6.83
N LYS A 350 20.37 17.39 -8.11
CA LYS A 350 21.66 17.65 -8.76
C LYS A 350 21.72 18.99 -9.45
N ALA A 351 20.56 19.64 -9.67
CA ALA A 351 20.45 20.95 -10.29
C ALA A 351 20.42 22.11 -9.26
N GLU A 352 20.21 21.79 -7.97
CA GLU A 352 20.39 22.67 -6.80
C GLU A 352 21.82 22.52 -6.25
#